data_8ef37773c8bc9d25e44eb68f4302c5d9
#
_entry.id   8ef37773c8bc9d25e44eb68f4302c5d9
#
_cell.length_a   1.000
_cell.length_b   1.000
_cell.length_c   1.000
_cell.angle_alpha   90.00
_cell.angle_beta   90.00
_cell.angle_gamma   90.00
#
_symmetry.space_group_name_H-M   'P 1'
#
loop_
_entity.id
_entity.type
_entity.pdbx_description
1 polymer ?
#
loop_
_entity_poly.entity_id
_entity_poly.type
_entity_poly.pdbx_seq_one_letter_code
_entity_poly.pdbx_strand_id
1 'polypeptide(L)'
;VFYALPNGNSIEWTKGKKLQPGDDWHFDIQHIAAQNRYVRQLDKKNNYIIAYVMAANKSWPAWKRSTSDSIYIIKDIIDSISHLFKNYEPEIILNSHSGGGSFIFGYLDAVENIPGYVKRIAFLDSDYGYEETKHTYKLVKWLQQSKTNKLLVLAYNDSMVIYNGKPLVSPTGGTWYRSRLLQKKLAAAFDFNTSADTAFIHHRALSGRIQIILKENPAGLIYHTEQVARNGFILSLLSATKFDKKKYFTYFGERVYQKFISD
;
A
#
# COMPACT_ATOMS: atom_id res chain seq x y z
N VAL A 1 -12.18 -0.97 1.01
CA VAL A 1 -10.74 -0.63 1.00
C VAL A 1 -10.51 0.48 2.00
N PHE A 2 -9.69 0.26 2.99
CA PHE A 2 -9.15 1.32 3.84
C PHE A 2 -7.87 1.82 3.19
N TYR A 3 -7.87 3.07 2.76
CA TYR A 3 -6.69 3.71 2.20
C TYR A 3 -6.12 4.70 3.22
N ALA A 4 -5.03 4.32 3.86
CA ALA A 4 -4.36 5.16 4.86
C ALA A 4 -3.43 6.16 4.16
N LEU A 5 -3.72 7.45 4.38
CA LEU A 5 -3.10 8.56 3.70
C LEU A 5 -1.62 8.74 4.10
N PRO A 6 -0.78 9.22 3.17
CA PRO A 6 0.58 9.63 3.47
C PRO A 6 0.63 10.86 4.39
N ASN A 7 1.77 11.06 5.01
CA ASN A 7 1.99 12.24 5.85
C ASN A 7 1.82 13.53 5.06
N GLY A 8 1.19 14.53 5.70
CA GLY A 8 0.97 15.86 5.15
C GLY A 8 -0.18 15.97 4.16
N ASN A 9 -0.70 14.88 3.61
CA ASN A 9 -1.75 14.91 2.60
C ASN A 9 -3.16 15.07 3.19
N SER A 10 -4.01 15.75 2.43
CA SER A 10 -5.45 15.79 2.68
C SER A 10 -6.18 14.67 1.90
N ILE A 11 -7.43 14.44 2.26
CA ILE A 11 -8.31 13.52 1.51
C ILE A 11 -8.51 14.02 0.08
N GLU A 12 -8.68 15.32 -0.12
CA GLU A 12 -8.89 15.94 -1.42
C GLU A 12 -7.68 15.76 -2.34
N TRP A 13 -6.48 16.03 -1.85
CA TRP A 13 -5.22 15.78 -2.58
C TRP A 13 -5.07 14.29 -2.95
N THR A 14 -5.41 13.41 -2.02
CA THR A 14 -5.32 11.95 -2.24
C THR A 14 -6.34 11.47 -3.27
N LYS A 15 -7.57 12.01 -3.25
CA LYS A 15 -8.57 11.73 -4.29
C LYS A 15 -8.07 12.15 -5.66
N GLY A 16 -7.44 13.33 -5.73
CA GLY A 16 -6.91 13.91 -6.94
C GLY A 16 -7.98 14.55 -7.83
N LYS A 17 -7.56 15.52 -8.63
CA LYS A 17 -8.35 16.18 -9.69
C LYS A 17 -7.43 16.65 -10.81
N LYS A 18 -7.98 17.09 -11.92
CA LYS A 18 -7.22 17.83 -12.93
C LYS A 18 -6.79 19.17 -12.36
N LEU A 19 -5.52 19.52 -12.58
CA LEU A 19 -5.00 20.81 -12.14
C LEU A 19 -5.62 21.94 -12.96
N GLN A 20 -6.01 22.98 -12.26
CA GLN A 20 -6.36 24.29 -12.83
C GLN A 20 -5.29 25.31 -12.43
N PRO A 21 -5.17 26.44 -13.15
CA PRO A 21 -4.25 27.49 -12.76
C PRO A 21 -4.46 27.93 -11.31
N GLY A 22 -3.39 27.88 -10.50
CA GLY A 22 -3.41 28.19 -9.07
C GLY A 22 -3.68 27.01 -8.14
N ASP A 23 -3.98 25.83 -8.66
CA ASP A 23 -4.12 24.62 -7.83
C ASP A 23 -2.78 24.15 -7.28
N ASP A 24 -2.83 23.53 -6.10
CA ASP A 24 -1.71 22.84 -5.50
C ASP A 24 -1.35 21.57 -6.29
N TRP A 25 -0.07 21.39 -6.60
CA TRP A 25 0.42 20.25 -7.36
C TRP A 25 0.15 18.89 -6.71
N HIS A 26 -0.10 18.85 -5.39
CA HIS A 26 -0.44 17.61 -4.69
C HIS A 26 -1.71 16.94 -5.22
N PHE A 27 -2.60 17.69 -5.88
CA PHE A 27 -3.77 17.11 -6.53
C PHE A 27 -3.42 16.19 -7.71
N ASP A 28 -2.26 16.35 -8.36
CA ASP A 28 -1.85 15.51 -9.49
C ASP A 28 -0.86 14.39 -9.09
N ILE A 29 -0.98 13.85 -7.89
CA ILE A 29 -0.09 12.77 -7.44
C ILE A 29 -0.82 11.41 -7.45
N GLN A 30 -1.71 11.19 -6.51
CA GLN A 30 -2.20 9.86 -6.18
C GLN A 30 -3.43 9.45 -7.01
N HIS A 31 -4.34 10.36 -7.24
CA HIS A 31 -5.58 10.13 -8.00
C HIS A 31 -6.32 8.84 -7.61
N ILE A 32 -6.41 8.54 -6.31
CA ILE A 32 -7.02 7.29 -5.84
C ILE A 32 -8.46 7.13 -6.33
N ALA A 33 -9.21 8.24 -6.43
CA ALA A 33 -10.58 8.18 -6.96
C ALA A 33 -10.62 7.76 -8.43
N ALA A 34 -9.72 8.30 -9.27
CA ALA A 34 -9.62 7.96 -10.69
C ALA A 34 -9.14 6.52 -10.87
N GLN A 35 -8.13 6.09 -10.11
CA GLN A 35 -7.65 4.71 -10.12
C GLN A 35 -8.76 3.73 -9.72
N ASN A 36 -9.56 4.06 -8.71
CA ASN A 36 -10.70 3.22 -8.30
C ASN A 36 -11.79 3.16 -9.40
N ARG A 37 -12.09 4.28 -10.08
CA ARG A 37 -13.02 4.26 -11.23
C ARG A 37 -12.54 3.33 -12.33
N TYR A 38 -11.23 3.33 -12.63
CA TYR A 38 -10.65 2.41 -13.58
C TYR A 38 -10.80 0.95 -13.14
N VAL A 39 -10.50 0.61 -11.88
CA VAL A 39 -10.68 -0.74 -11.33
C VAL A 39 -12.13 -1.19 -11.45
N ARG A 40 -13.10 -0.33 -11.09
CA ARG A 40 -14.53 -0.62 -11.21
C ARG A 40 -15.01 -0.78 -12.66
N GLN A 41 -14.31 -0.17 -13.62
CA GLN A 41 -14.58 -0.41 -15.04
C GLN A 41 -14.15 -1.82 -15.48
N LEU A 42 -13.02 -2.31 -14.96
CA LEU A 42 -12.48 -3.63 -15.30
C LEU A 42 -13.22 -4.76 -14.56
N ASP A 43 -13.35 -4.62 -13.26
CA ASP A 43 -13.94 -5.64 -12.39
C ASP A 43 -15.41 -5.33 -12.10
N LYS A 44 -16.28 -5.87 -12.96
CA LYS A 44 -17.73 -5.72 -12.83
C LYS A 44 -18.37 -6.65 -11.80
N LYS A 45 -17.59 -7.58 -11.23
CA LYS A 45 -18.10 -8.53 -10.23
C LYS A 45 -18.07 -7.98 -8.81
N ASN A 46 -17.16 -7.05 -8.55
CA ASN A 46 -16.95 -6.49 -7.23
C ASN A 46 -17.26 -4.99 -7.21
N ASN A 47 -17.83 -4.53 -6.10
CA ASN A 47 -17.98 -3.12 -5.80
C ASN A 47 -16.86 -2.67 -4.86
N TYR A 48 -16.04 -1.72 -5.28
CA TYR A 48 -14.96 -1.17 -4.47
C TYR A 48 -15.39 0.13 -3.83
N ILE A 49 -15.44 0.16 -2.51
CA ILE A 49 -15.70 1.35 -1.68
C ILE A 49 -14.38 1.72 -1.01
N ILE A 50 -13.98 2.98 -1.10
CA ILE A 50 -12.75 3.49 -0.49
C ILE A 50 -13.08 4.31 0.74
N ALA A 51 -12.63 3.87 1.89
CA ALA A 51 -12.56 4.66 3.11
C ALA A 51 -11.19 5.33 3.17
N TYR A 52 -11.16 6.64 2.96
CA TYR A 52 -9.93 7.45 3.11
C TYR A 52 -9.72 7.72 4.60
N VAL A 53 -8.66 7.17 5.17
CA VAL A 53 -8.36 7.35 6.59
C VAL A 53 -7.15 8.26 6.78
N MET A 54 -7.38 9.35 7.51
CA MET A 54 -6.40 10.42 7.75
C MET A 54 -6.30 10.68 9.26
N ALA A 55 -5.09 10.73 9.80
CA ALA A 55 -4.88 11.19 11.17
C ALA A 55 -5.17 12.68 11.31
N ALA A 56 -5.64 13.12 12.49
CA ALA A 56 -6.02 14.50 12.72
C ALA A 56 -4.90 15.51 12.43
N ASN A 57 -3.64 15.12 12.72
CA ASN A 57 -2.44 15.92 12.43
C ASN A 57 -1.80 15.57 11.08
N LYS A 58 -2.52 14.90 10.18
CA LYS A 58 -2.06 14.40 8.88
C LYS A 58 -0.80 13.53 8.95
N SER A 59 -0.56 12.85 10.07
CA SER A 59 0.61 11.97 10.23
C SER A 59 0.29 10.79 11.16
N TRP A 60 0.03 9.63 10.58
CA TRP A 60 -0.24 8.42 11.35
C TRP A 60 0.89 8.05 12.33
N PRO A 61 2.20 8.13 11.96
CA PRO A 61 3.27 7.86 12.90
C PRO A 61 3.31 8.83 14.08
N ALA A 62 3.11 10.13 13.83
CA ALA A 62 3.10 11.13 14.88
C ALA A 62 1.86 10.98 15.78
N TRP A 63 0.68 10.77 15.18
CA TRP A 63 -0.56 10.55 15.90
C TRP A 63 -0.49 9.30 16.80
N LYS A 64 0.05 8.17 16.28
CA LYS A 64 0.24 6.96 17.10
C LYS A 64 1.14 7.20 18.32
N ARG A 65 2.20 7.98 18.18
CA ARG A 65 3.11 8.28 19.31
C ARG A 65 2.50 9.19 20.37
N SER A 66 1.59 10.07 19.97
CA SER A 66 0.97 11.06 20.86
C SER A 66 -0.39 10.64 21.42
N THR A 67 -0.92 9.49 21.01
CA THR A 67 -2.25 9.02 21.40
C THR A 67 -2.13 7.72 22.17
N SER A 68 -2.58 7.71 23.41
CA SER A 68 -2.74 6.48 24.18
C SER A 68 -3.74 5.57 23.47
N ASP A 69 -3.58 4.26 23.64
CA ASP A 69 -4.47 3.25 23.06
C ASP A 69 -4.68 3.36 21.53
N SER A 70 -3.76 4.07 20.85
CA SER A 70 -3.85 4.37 19.41
C SER A 70 -4.09 3.13 18.54
N ILE A 71 -3.53 1.97 18.89
CA ILE A 71 -3.71 0.72 18.14
C ILE A 71 -5.15 0.22 18.24
N TYR A 72 -5.78 0.32 19.42
CA TYR A 72 -7.18 -0.09 19.63
C TYR A 72 -8.14 0.87 18.94
N ILE A 73 -7.85 2.18 18.96
CA ILE A 73 -8.62 3.18 18.21
C ILE A 73 -8.56 2.89 16.70
N ILE A 74 -7.39 2.52 16.16
CA ILE A 74 -7.26 2.12 14.76
C ILE A 74 -8.12 0.89 14.46
N LYS A 75 -8.10 -0.11 15.34
CA LYS A 75 -8.94 -1.30 15.20
C LYS A 75 -10.44 -0.92 15.20
N ASP A 76 -10.85 -0.08 16.12
CA ASP A 76 -12.25 0.36 16.24
C ASP A 76 -12.71 1.17 15.01
N ILE A 77 -11.82 1.97 14.38
CA ILE A 77 -12.12 2.63 13.11
C ILE A 77 -12.42 1.61 12.02
N ILE A 78 -11.59 0.56 11.90
CA ILE A 78 -11.79 -0.48 10.88
C ILE A 78 -13.08 -1.24 11.16
N ASP A 79 -13.31 -1.65 12.40
CA ASP A 79 -14.50 -2.41 12.80
C ASP A 79 -15.78 -1.60 12.59
N SER A 80 -15.80 -0.33 13.03
CA SER A 80 -16.95 0.56 12.90
C SER A 80 -17.33 0.81 11.43
N ILE A 81 -16.35 1.15 10.58
CA ILE A 81 -16.61 1.37 9.15
C ILE A 81 -17.04 0.06 8.48
N SER A 82 -16.42 -1.07 8.82
CA SER A 82 -16.80 -2.37 8.27
C SER A 82 -18.22 -2.76 8.67
N HIS A 83 -18.62 -2.43 9.90
CA HIS A 83 -19.97 -2.70 10.40
C HIS A 83 -21.08 -1.97 9.63
N LEU A 84 -20.80 -0.77 9.06
CA LEU A 84 -21.75 -0.06 8.19
C LEU A 84 -22.15 -0.89 6.95
N PHE A 85 -21.30 -1.82 6.55
CA PHE A 85 -21.52 -2.68 5.38
C PHE A 85 -21.78 -4.14 5.72
N LYS A 86 -22.06 -4.48 6.99
CA LYS A 86 -22.20 -5.87 7.46
C LYS A 86 -23.18 -6.72 6.64
N ASN A 87 -24.25 -6.10 6.15
CA ASN A 87 -25.29 -6.81 5.36
C ASN A 87 -24.78 -7.22 3.95
N TYR A 88 -23.62 -6.75 3.53
CA TYR A 88 -22.99 -7.08 2.25
C TYR A 88 -21.80 -8.03 2.41
N GLU A 89 -21.50 -8.50 3.62
CA GLU A 89 -20.36 -9.37 3.96
C GLU A 89 -19.04 -8.87 3.30
N PRO A 90 -18.58 -7.65 3.63
CA PRO A 90 -17.51 -7.01 2.93
C PRO A 90 -16.17 -7.73 3.14
N GLU A 91 -15.43 -7.93 2.05
CA GLU A 91 -14.01 -8.25 2.11
C GLU A 91 -13.19 -6.98 2.37
N ILE A 92 -12.32 -7.01 3.36
CA ILE A 92 -11.50 -5.86 3.75
C ILE A 92 -10.15 -5.89 3.03
N ILE A 93 -9.79 -4.75 2.47
CA ILE A 93 -8.47 -4.47 1.90
C ILE A 93 -7.84 -3.36 2.73
N LEU A 94 -6.67 -3.62 3.32
CA LEU A 94 -5.84 -2.62 3.99
C LEU A 94 -4.79 -2.13 3.00
N ASN A 95 -4.81 -0.85 2.71
CA ASN A 95 -3.92 -0.23 1.73
C ASN A 95 -3.34 1.07 2.29
N SER A 96 -2.11 1.35 1.99
CA SER A 96 -1.44 2.54 2.50
C SER A 96 -0.37 3.07 1.57
N HIS A 97 -0.10 4.38 1.67
CA HIS A 97 1.07 5.00 1.08
C HIS A 97 1.86 5.73 2.17
N SER A 98 3.21 5.68 2.09
CA SER A 98 4.09 6.46 2.96
C SER A 98 3.81 6.23 4.46
N GLY A 99 3.68 7.31 5.22
CA GLY A 99 3.32 7.28 6.64
C GLY A 99 2.01 6.55 6.97
N GLY A 100 1.14 6.35 5.97
CA GLY A 100 -0.09 5.55 6.11
C GLY A 100 0.16 4.10 6.52
N GLY A 101 1.33 3.56 6.24
CA GLY A 101 1.71 2.21 6.71
C GLY A 101 1.63 2.06 8.22
N SER A 102 1.84 3.15 8.97
CA SER A 102 1.69 3.15 10.43
C SER A 102 0.27 2.82 10.91
N PHE A 103 -0.76 3.15 10.12
CA PHE A 103 -2.14 2.74 10.38
C PHE A 103 -2.30 1.22 10.25
N ILE A 104 -1.78 0.62 9.16
CA ILE A 104 -1.88 -0.83 8.96
C ILE A 104 -1.12 -1.57 10.07
N PHE A 105 0.12 -1.17 10.36
CA PHE A 105 0.87 -1.81 11.46
C PHE A 105 0.20 -1.60 12.82
N GLY A 106 -0.43 -0.44 13.05
CA GLY A 106 -1.24 -0.22 14.25
C GLY A 106 -2.38 -1.23 14.37
N TYR A 107 -3.07 -1.51 13.28
CA TYR A 107 -4.09 -2.56 13.26
C TYR A 107 -3.50 -3.95 13.52
N LEU A 108 -2.38 -4.28 12.87
CA LEU A 108 -1.70 -5.55 13.09
C LEU A 108 -1.21 -5.71 14.53
N ASP A 109 -0.80 -4.62 15.17
CA ASP A 109 -0.43 -4.62 16.59
C ASP A 109 -1.63 -4.89 17.51
N ALA A 110 -2.83 -4.37 17.15
CA ALA A 110 -4.05 -4.50 17.95
C ALA A 110 -4.70 -5.88 17.88
N VAL A 111 -4.43 -6.67 16.85
CA VAL A 111 -5.03 -7.99 16.67
C VAL A 111 -4.03 -9.10 16.96
N GLU A 112 -4.45 -10.15 17.66
CA GLU A 112 -3.62 -11.33 17.85
C GLU A 112 -3.42 -12.08 16.52
N ASN A 113 -4.50 -12.27 15.78
CA ASN A 113 -4.51 -12.88 14.46
C ASN A 113 -5.22 -11.96 13.48
N ILE A 114 -4.74 -11.89 12.24
CA ILE A 114 -5.40 -11.12 11.18
C ILE A 114 -6.71 -11.84 10.84
N PRO A 115 -7.87 -11.16 10.96
CA PRO A 115 -9.17 -11.78 10.73
C PRO A 115 -9.36 -12.28 9.30
N GLY A 116 -10.14 -13.34 9.13
CA GLY A 116 -10.40 -13.97 7.83
C GLY A 116 -11.12 -13.09 6.81
N TYR A 117 -11.80 -12.02 7.25
CA TYR A 117 -12.42 -11.04 6.36
C TYR A 117 -11.41 -10.04 5.75
N VAL A 118 -10.21 -9.91 6.30
CA VAL A 118 -9.12 -9.17 5.66
C VAL A 118 -8.53 -10.04 4.56
N LYS A 119 -8.78 -9.67 3.31
CA LYS A 119 -8.38 -10.46 2.13
C LYS A 119 -7.13 -9.94 1.44
N ARG A 120 -6.76 -8.69 1.70
CA ARG A 120 -5.59 -8.10 1.08
C ARG A 120 -4.93 -7.08 1.98
N ILE A 121 -3.61 -7.09 2.01
CA ILE A 121 -2.78 -6.06 2.63
C ILE A 121 -1.81 -5.54 1.56
N ALA A 122 -1.74 -4.23 1.39
CA ALA A 122 -0.89 -3.60 0.40
C ALA A 122 -0.15 -2.39 0.99
N PHE A 123 1.17 -2.42 0.86
CA PHE A 123 2.06 -1.34 1.23
C PHE A 123 2.63 -0.71 -0.03
N LEU A 124 2.22 0.54 -0.32
CA LEU A 124 2.73 1.32 -1.45
C LEU A 124 3.80 2.27 -0.92
N ASP A 125 5.03 1.81 -0.91
CA ASP A 125 6.18 2.49 -0.32
C ASP A 125 5.90 2.97 1.12
N SER A 126 5.41 2.05 1.96
CA SER A 126 4.81 2.39 3.25
C SER A 126 5.10 1.39 4.38
N ASP A 127 5.94 0.39 4.16
CA ASP A 127 6.23 -0.66 5.14
C ASP A 127 7.34 -0.28 6.16
N TYR A 128 7.58 1.02 6.36
CA TYR A 128 8.55 1.55 7.34
C TYR A 128 8.41 0.97 8.75
N GLY A 129 7.18 0.72 9.17
CA GLY A 129 6.85 0.20 10.50
C GLY A 129 6.94 -1.32 10.64
N TYR A 130 7.43 -2.04 9.63
CA TYR A 130 7.57 -3.48 9.74
C TYR A 130 8.58 -3.86 10.83
N GLU A 131 8.15 -4.68 11.78
CA GLU A 131 8.96 -5.30 12.83
C GLU A 131 8.82 -6.82 12.74
N GLU A 132 9.95 -7.51 12.52
CA GLU A 132 9.94 -8.96 12.26
C GLU A 132 9.33 -9.78 13.39
N THR A 133 9.62 -9.43 14.62
CA THR A 133 9.16 -10.15 15.82
C THR A 133 7.67 -9.99 16.08
N LYS A 134 7.06 -8.89 15.63
CA LYS A 134 5.65 -8.60 15.83
C LYS A 134 4.76 -9.06 14.66
N HIS A 135 5.26 -8.89 13.43
CA HIS A 135 4.39 -8.96 12.26
C HIS A 135 4.57 -10.21 11.42
N THR A 136 5.80 -10.82 11.39
CA THR A 136 6.06 -11.95 10.49
C THR A 136 5.10 -13.12 10.74
N TYR A 137 4.98 -13.56 11.99
CA TYR A 137 4.13 -14.69 12.33
C TYR A 137 2.67 -14.45 11.95
N LYS A 138 2.15 -13.25 12.22
CA LYS A 138 0.76 -12.88 11.89
C LYS A 138 0.51 -12.91 10.38
N LEU A 139 1.44 -12.37 9.59
CA LEU A 139 1.36 -12.39 8.13
C LEU A 139 1.46 -13.80 7.56
N VAL A 140 2.40 -14.61 8.05
CA VAL A 140 2.55 -16.01 7.62
C VAL A 140 1.27 -16.79 7.91
N LYS A 141 0.78 -16.76 9.15
CA LYS A 141 -0.45 -17.46 9.57
C LYS A 141 -1.65 -17.03 8.71
N TRP A 142 -1.84 -15.71 8.49
CA TRP A 142 -2.90 -15.18 7.67
C TRP A 142 -2.80 -15.63 6.20
N LEU A 143 -1.61 -15.63 5.60
CA LEU A 143 -1.40 -16.09 4.23
C LEU A 143 -1.65 -17.59 4.07
N GLN A 144 -1.37 -18.39 5.09
CA GLN A 144 -1.63 -19.84 5.13
C GLN A 144 -3.12 -20.16 5.35
N GLN A 145 -3.81 -19.33 6.11
CA GLN A 145 -5.20 -19.52 6.50
C GLN A 145 -6.17 -19.56 5.30
N SER A 146 -5.87 -18.86 4.21
CA SER A 146 -6.75 -18.81 3.04
C SER A 146 -5.97 -18.64 1.73
N LYS A 147 -6.41 -19.37 0.69
CA LYS A 147 -5.90 -19.22 -0.68
C LYS A 147 -6.31 -17.89 -1.35
N THR A 148 -7.19 -17.11 -0.73
CA THR A 148 -7.63 -15.80 -1.24
C THR A 148 -6.86 -14.62 -0.65
N ASN A 149 -6.16 -14.81 0.47
CA ASN A 149 -5.39 -13.75 1.12
C ASN A 149 -4.15 -13.36 0.29
N LYS A 150 -3.90 -12.06 0.14
CA LYS A 150 -2.87 -11.53 -0.75
C LYS A 150 -2.08 -10.40 -0.08
N LEU A 151 -0.78 -10.42 -0.25
CA LEU A 151 0.14 -9.39 0.23
C LEU A 151 0.85 -8.75 -0.97
N LEU A 152 0.79 -7.42 -1.06
CA LEU A 152 1.57 -6.65 -2.01
C LEU A 152 2.46 -5.66 -1.25
N VAL A 153 3.72 -5.58 -1.64
CA VAL A 153 4.66 -4.55 -1.17
C VAL A 153 5.33 -3.92 -2.39
N LEU A 154 5.25 -2.62 -2.49
CA LEU A 154 5.96 -1.82 -3.48
C LEU A 154 6.94 -0.92 -2.74
N ALA A 155 8.19 -0.92 -3.15
CA ALA A 155 9.21 -0.03 -2.61
C ALA A 155 10.21 0.37 -3.70
N TYR A 156 10.97 1.43 -3.46
CA TYR A 156 12.11 1.77 -4.28
C TYR A 156 13.37 1.85 -3.43
N ASN A 157 14.52 1.83 -4.06
CA ASN A 157 15.80 1.94 -3.35
C ASN A 157 16.03 3.39 -2.86
N ASP A 158 15.38 3.72 -1.75
CA ASP A 158 15.44 5.01 -1.06
C ASP A 158 16.79 5.23 -0.36
N SER A 159 17.57 4.17 -0.14
CA SER A 159 18.91 4.25 0.44
C SER A 159 19.93 4.95 -0.48
N MET A 160 19.66 5.02 -1.78
CA MET A 160 20.49 5.72 -2.76
C MET A 160 20.22 7.23 -2.82
N VAL A 161 19.16 7.69 -2.17
CA VAL A 161 18.72 9.09 -2.29
C VAL A 161 19.50 9.98 -1.32
N ILE A 162 20.12 11.03 -1.87
CA ILE A 162 20.70 12.14 -1.09
C ILE A 162 19.77 13.35 -1.22
N TYR A 163 19.23 13.81 -0.10
CA TYR A 163 18.37 14.97 -0.05
C TYR A 163 18.96 16.03 0.87
N ASN A 164 19.13 17.25 0.35
CA ASN A 164 19.81 18.35 1.08
C ASN A 164 21.18 17.94 1.68
N GLY A 165 21.98 17.19 0.90
CA GLY A 165 23.32 16.76 1.28
C GLY A 165 23.38 15.62 2.32
N LYS A 166 22.25 15.01 2.65
CA LYS A 166 22.16 13.89 3.61
C LYS A 166 21.40 12.71 3.03
N PRO A 167 21.71 11.47 3.45
CA PRO A 167 20.87 10.32 3.11
C PRO A 167 19.41 10.56 3.50
N LEU A 168 18.48 10.25 2.59
CA LEU A 168 17.03 10.40 2.81
C LEU A 168 16.55 9.54 3.98
N VAL A 169 17.12 8.36 4.14
CA VAL A 169 16.77 7.38 5.17
C VAL A 169 18.02 6.88 5.89
N SER A 170 17.87 6.41 7.11
CA SER A 170 18.94 5.70 7.81
C SER A 170 19.19 4.32 7.14
N PRO A 171 20.33 3.65 7.39
CA PRO A 171 20.67 2.36 6.77
C PRO A 171 19.60 1.27 6.94
N THR A 172 18.78 1.36 7.99
CA THR A 172 17.72 0.38 8.32
C THR A 172 16.33 1.00 8.38
N GLY A 173 16.20 2.27 7.96
CA GLY A 173 14.96 3.05 8.14
C GLY A 173 14.02 3.10 6.95
N GLY A 174 14.53 2.86 5.74
CA GLY A 174 13.77 3.02 4.51
C GLY A 174 12.92 1.81 4.13
N THR A 175 12.01 2.00 3.18
CA THR A 175 11.16 0.93 2.67
C THR A 175 11.96 -0.11 1.90
N TRP A 176 13.04 0.26 1.23
CA TRP A 176 13.95 -0.69 0.60
C TRP A 176 14.48 -1.73 1.60
N TYR A 177 15.00 -1.26 2.73
CA TYR A 177 15.50 -2.16 3.77
C TYR A 177 14.37 -3.00 4.36
N ARG A 178 13.23 -2.38 4.71
CA ARG A 178 12.11 -3.04 5.38
C ARG A 178 11.45 -4.10 4.49
N SER A 179 11.26 -3.82 3.22
CA SER A 179 10.71 -4.78 2.25
C SER A 179 11.63 -5.99 2.04
N ARG A 180 12.95 -5.76 1.97
CA ARG A 180 13.92 -6.86 1.87
C ARG A 180 13.96 -7.71 3.13
N LEU A 181 13.87 -7.08 4.31
CA LEU A 181 13.77 -7.80 5.57
C LEU A 181 12.49 -8.63 5.63
N LEU A 182 11.35 -8.04 5.25
CA LEU A 182 10.07 -8.76 5.17
C LEU A 182 10.15 -9.94 4.22
N GLN A 183 10.69 -9.76 3.01
CA GLN A 183 10.89 -10.84 2.04
C GLN A 183 11.74 -11.96 2.63
N LYS A 184 12.91 -11.64 3.23
CA LYS A 184 13.80 -12.60 3.87
C LYS A 184 13.10 -13.42 4.97
N LYS A 185 12.24 -12.77 5.78
CA LYS A 185 11.52 -13.44 6.87
C LYS A 185 10.37 -14.32 6.34
N LEU A 186 9.67 -13.87 5.31
CA LEU A 186 8.63 -14.67 4.66
C LEU A 186 9.21 -15.87 3.90
N ALA A 187 10.44 -15.79 3.40
CA ALA A 187 11.11 -16.88 2.70
C ALA A 187 11.41 -18.09 3.60
N ALA A 188 11.36 -17.94 4.93
CA ALA A 188 11.40 -19.07 5.86
C ALA A 188 10.13 -19.95 5.84
N ALA A 189 9.02 -19.41 5.31
CA ALA A 189 7.71 -20.11 5.28
C ALA A 189 7.18 -20.33 3.86
N PHE A 190 7.70 -19.63 2.87
CA PHE A 190 7.21 -19.66 1.50
C PHE A 190 8.36 -19.67 0.49
N ASP A 191 8.23 -20.50 -0.54
CA ASP A 191 9.18 -20.53 -1.66
C ASP A 191 8.94 -19.33 -2.58
N PHE A 192 9.96 -18.49 -2.73
CA PHE A 192 9.92 -17.33 -3.60
C PHE A 192 10.58 -17.61 -4.95
N ASN A 193 9.86 -17.31 -6.02
CA ASN A 193 10.47 -17.10 -7.32
C ASN A 193 10.91 -15.63 -7.41
N THR A 194 12.19 -15.40 -7.70
CA THR A 194 12.76 -14.07 -7.84
C THR A 194 13.20 -13.87 -9.28
N SER A 195 12.77 -12.76 -9.88
CA SER A 195 13.24 -12.29 -11.17
C SER A 195 13.63 -10.82 -11.08
N ALA A 196 14.61 -10.42 -11.89
CA ALA A 196 15.06 -9.03 -11.94
C ALA A 196 15.24 -8.59 -13.40
N ASP A 197 15.01 -7.31 -13.64
CA ASP A 197 15.42 -6.60 -14.84
C ASP A 197 16.24 -5.36 -14.44
N THR A 198 16.51 -4.46 -15.37
CA THR A 198 17.29 -3.24 -15.10
C THR A 198 16.59 -2.23 -14.18
N ALA A 199 15.30 -2.37 -13.97
CA ALA A 199 14.46 -1.42 -13.23
C ALA A 199 13.87 -1.98 -11.95
N PHE A 200 13.62 -3.30 -11.90
CA PHE A 200 12.87 -3.91 -10.80
C PHE A 200 13.42 -5.28 -10.42
N ILE A 201 13.30 -5.59 -9.11
CA ILE A 201 13.39 -6.93 -8.56
C ILE A 201 11.97 -7.36 -8.16
N HIS A 202 11.54 -8.51 -8.64
CA HIS A 202 10.24 -9.09 -8.34
C HIS A 202 10.41 -10.37 -7.52
N HIS A 203 9.89 -10.37 -6.30
CA HIS A 203 9.79 -11.58 -5.48
C HIS A 203 8.32 -12.01 -5.44
N ARG A 204 8.03 -13.24 -5.89
CA ARG A 204 6.68 -13.81 -5.92
C ARG A 204 6.62 -15.15 -5.23
N ALA A 205 5.58 -15.36 -4.41
CA ALA A 205 5.29 -16.64 -3.79
C ALA A 205 3.79 -16.96 -3.81
N LEU A 206 3.42 -18.19 -3.49
CA LEU A 206 2.04 -18.67 -3.44
C LEU A 206 1.26 -18.35 -4.74
N SER A 207 1.86 -18.67 -5.90
CA SER A 207 1.28 -18.36 -7.23
C SER A 207 0.95 -16.88 -7.42
N GLY A 208 1.79 -15.98 -6.89
CA GLY A 208 1.67 -14.53 -7.00
C GLY A 208 0.75 -13.88 -5.96
N ARG A 209 0.25 -14.62 -4.97
CA ARG A 209 -0.49 -14.02 -3.84
C ARG A 209 0.40 -13.18 -2.93
N ILE A 210 1.67 -13.48 -2.87
CA ILE A 210 2.70 -12.61 -2.30
C ILE A 210 3.46 -12.00 -3.47
N GLN A 211 3.49 -10.67 -3.54
CA GLN A 211 4.30 -9.92 -4.48
C GLN A 211 5.05 -8.82 -3.71
N ILE A 212 6.37 -8.84 -3.81
CA ILE A 212 7.23 -7.77 -3.31
C ILE A 212 8.00 -7.26 -4.52
N ILE A 213 7.73 -6.02 -4.91
CA ILE A 213 8.29 -5.40 -6.12
C ILE A 213 9.16 -4.23 -5.68
N LEU A 214 10.44 -4.36 -5.93
CA LEU A 214 11.48 -3.42 -5.50
C LEU A 214 12.03 -2.71 -6.74
N LYS A 215 11.86 -1.39 -6.79
CA LYS A 215 12.41 -0.58 -7.86
C LYS A 215 13.88 -0.25 -7.57
N GLU A 216 14.77 -0.62 -8.49
CA GLU A 216 16.15 -0.17 -8.47
C GLU A 216 16.25 1.36 -8.71
N ASN A 217 17.26 1.99 -8.10
CA ASN A 217 17.41 3.45 -8.13
C ASN A 217 18.87 3.88 -8.24
N PRO A 218 19.60 3.49 -9.27
CA PRO A 218 21.02 3.85 -9.42
C PRO A 218 21.25 5.35 -9.56
N ALA A 219 20.25 6.10 -10.00
CA ALA A 219 20.32 7.55 -10.18
C ALA A 219 20.02 8.35 -8.89
N GLY A 220 19.65 7.70 -7.77
CA GLY A 220 19.34 8.38 -6.51
C GLY A 220 18.12 9.31 -6.56
N LEU A 221 17.15 9.05 -7.44
CA LEU A 221 15.94 9.86 -7.59
C LEU A 221 14.90 9.53 -6.52
N ILE A 222 13.97 10.46 -6.27
CA ILE A 222 12.85 10.24 -5.35
C ILE A 222 11.68 9.67 -6.15
N TYR A 223 11.40 8.36 -5.98
CA TYR A 223 10.28 7.66 -6.63
C TYR A 223 9.10 7.40 -5.69
N HIS A 224 9.08 8.04 -4.54
CA HIS A 224 8.12 7.79 -3.47
C HIS A 224 6.66 7.90 -3.95
N THR A 225 6.29 9.01 -4.56
CA THR A 225 4.95 9.26 -5.08
C THR A 225 4.64 8.46 -6.35
N GLU A 226 5.68 8.18 -7.15
CA GLU A 226 5.55 7.39 -8.37
C GLU A 226 5.07 5.96 -8.12
N GLN A 227 5.37 5.40 -6.93
CA GLN A 227 4.90 4.07 -6.53
C GLN A 227 3.37 3.98 -6.57
N VAL A 228 2.67 5.07 -6.29
CA VAL A 228 1.20 5.16 -6.32
C VAL A 228 0.71 5.70 -7.65
N ALA A 229 1.28 6.83 -8.10
CA ALA A 229 0.84 7.56 -9.30
C ALA A 229 0.89 6.71 -10.58
N ARG A 230 1.86 5.80 -10.69
CA ARG A 230 2.03 4.97 -11.88
C ARG A 230 1.40 3.59 -11.71
N ASN A 231 0.06 3.61 -11.51
CA ASN A 231 -0.81 2.43 -11.40
C ASN A 231 -0.60 1.56 -10.14
N GLY A 232 0.10 2.06 -9.12
CA GLY A 232 0.38 1.26 -7.92
C GLY A 232 -0.87 0.91 -7.12
N PHE A 233 -1.82 1.86 -6.99
CA PHE A 233 -3.09 1.55 -6.33
C PHE A 233 -3.92 0.54 -7.13
N ILE A 234 -3.93 0.63 -8.47
CA ILE A 234 -4.59 -0.36 -9.34
C ILE A 234 -3.99 -1.75 -9.10
N LEU A 235 -2.64 -1.85 -9.10
CA LEU A 235 -1.97 -3.12 -8.82
C LEU A 235 -2.31 -3.64 -7.43
N SER A 236 -2.41 -2.76 -6.43
CA SER A 236 -2.73 -3.17 -5.06
C SER A 236 -4.09 -3.85 -4.93
N LEU A 237 -5.04 -3.50 -5.77
CA LEU A 237 -6.36 -4.12 -5.81
C LEU A 237 -6.41 -5.36 -6.73
N LEU A 238 -5.70 -5.32 -7.85
CA LEU A 238 -5.82 -6.32 -8.91
C LEU A 238 -4.69 -7.34 -8.98
N SER A 239 -3.60 -7.21 -8.19
CA SER A 239 -2.52 -8.19 -8.16
C SER A 239 -3.03 -9.60 -7.86
N ALA A 240 -2.46 -10.61 -8.51
CA ALA A 240 -2.90 -12.00 -8.42
C ALA A 240 -4.39 -12.22 -8.75
N THR A 241 -4.94 -11.43 -9.68
CA THR A 241 -6.26 -11.64 -10.28
C THR A 241 -6.12 -11.85 -11.79
N LYS A 242 -7.22 -12.20 -12.46
CA LYS A 242 -7.25 -12.29 -13.94
C LYS A 242 -6.92 -10.96 -14.65
N PHE A 243 -7.00 -9.85 -13.94
CA PHE A 243 -6.71 -8.49 -14.45
C PHE A 243 -5.25 -8.07 -14.23
N ASP A 244 -4.45 -8.82 -13.49
CA ASP A 244 -3.00 -8.58 -13.32
C ASP A 244 -2.25 -9.00 -14.59
N LYS A 245 -2.45 -8.24 -15.66
CA LYS A 245 -1.87 -8.52 -17.00
C LYS A 245 -1.55 -7.21 -17.73
N LYS A 246 -0.44 -7.19 -18.46
CA LYS A 246 0.03 -6.02 -19.24
C LYS A 246 -1.01 -5.41 -20.17
N LYS A 247 -1.95 -6.22 -20.69
CA LYS A 247 -3.00 -5.71 -21.58
C LYS A 247 -4.02 -4.79 -20.88
N TYR A 248 -4.07 -4.80 -19.55
CA TYR A 248 -4.95 -3.91 -18.78
C TYR A 248 -4.18 -2.72 -18.20
N PHE A 249 -3.03 -2.98 -17.61
CA PHE A 249 -2.15 -1.95 -17.06
C PHE A 249 -0.73 -2.52 -16.87
N THR A 250 0.22 -1.63 -16.76
CA THR A 250 1.59 -1.94 -16.35
C THR A 250 1.92 -1.12 -15.11
N TYR A 251 2.35 -1.76 -14.04
CA TYR A 251 2.87 -1.07 -12.88
C TYR A 251 4.09 -0.24 -13.29
N PHE A 252 4.15 0.97 -12.78
CA PHE A 252 5.16 1.98 -13.13
C PHE A 252 5.16 2.40 -14.62
N GLY A 253 4.11 2.03 -15.37
CA GLY A 253 3.85 2.47 -16.74
C GLY A 253 3.06 3.78 -16.80
N GLU A 254 2.51 4.10 -17.97
CA GLU A 254 1.62 5.23 -18.15
C GLU A 254 0.35 5.11 -17.27
N ARG A 255 -0.21 6.25 -16.85
CA ARG A 255 -1.42 6.33 -16.03
C ARG A 255 -2.65 5.87 -16.84
N VAL A 256 -3.03 4.60 -16.74
CA VAL A 256 -4.19 4.05 -17.48
C VAL A 256 -5.54 4.65 -17.05
N TYR A 257 -5.56 5.35 -15.94
CA TYR A 257 -6.74 5.98 -15.36
C TYR A 257 -6.90 7.47 -15.73
N GLN A 258 -6.05 8.00 -16.61
CA GLN A 258 -6.02 9.44 -16.96
C GLN A 258 -7.40 9.99 -17.33
N LYS A 259 -8.19 9.26 -18.12
CA LYS A 259 -9.53 9.66 -18.53
C LYS A 259 -10.59 9.69 -17.41
N PHE A 260 -10.26 9.15 -16.25
CA PHE A 260 -11.13 9.13 -15.07
C PHE A 260 -10.82 10.21 -14.05
N ILE A 261 -9.78 11.02 -14.29
CA ILE A 261 -9.47 12.18 -13.46
C ILE A 261 -10.59 13.21 -13.70
N SER A 262 -11.31 13.55 -12.65
CA SER A 262 -12.36 14.59 -12.70
C SER A 262 -11.76 15.99 -12.57
N ASP A 263 -12.51 16.97 -12.99
CA ASP A 263 -12.22 18.37 -12.77
C ASP A 263 -12.32 18.72 -11.29
#